data_1e161987085a9235f97f02d43336450d
#
_entry.id   1e161987085a9235f97f02d43336450d
#
_cell.length_a   1.000
_cell.length_b   1.000
_cell.length_c   1.000
_cell.angle_alpha   90.00
_cell.angle_beta   90.00
_cell.angle_gamma   90.00
#
_symmetry.space_group_name_H-M   'P 1'
#
loop_
_entity.id
_entity.type
_entity.pdbx_description
1 polymer ?
#
loop_
_entity_poly.entity_id
_entity_poly.type
_entity_poly.pdbx_seq_one_letter_code
_entity_poly.pdbx_strand_id
1 'polypeptide(L)'
;MHTEAENQNSTLSPKYTCPNARDHSLKFGSRLAQEWRQIYLAKTVERLQKHVLGLSLAVEDVAAMMSLCAFETTGLGYSDFCRLFTKEEWEGYEYEYDLAFQANHGFMNPTAKAQGIGWVNEFLVRLTKSTQPNKYITSQNTTLNQNATYFPVDQPLYVDFTHDAVITAVLTAFNFTQLADWLPHDRLNAERRYRASRVTPLAGRLVIEQIACGPERFIRVKINDAVLPLNRAQGCPPRDDGLCSLERFKDHLERHANRDAHFSLACYGTNGTDFLVTGPVRSGTFRPDQILAKRTNMSDSAA
;
A
#
# COMPACT_ATOMS: atom_id res chain seq x y z
N MET A 1 -15.78 17.23 -7.80
CA MET A 1 -14.61 16.40 -8.15
C MET A 1 -13.42 17.00 -7.40
N HIS A 2 -12.83 16.23 -6.49
CA HIS A 2 -11.58 16.65 -5.85
C HIS A 2 -10.44 16.37 -6.82
N THR A 3 -9.62 17.35 -7.11
CA THR A 3 -8.43 17.20 -7.95
C THR A 3 -7.18 17.10 -7.07
N GLU A 4 -6.26 16.25 -7.45
CA GLU A 4 -4.95 16.16 -6.83
C GLU A 4 -4.09 17.35 -7.27
N ALA A 5 -4.14 18.46 -6.52
CA ALA A 5 -3.22 19.55 -6.76
C ALA A 5 -1.97 19.40 -5.89
N GLU A 6 -0.81 19.73 -6.44
CA GLU A 6 0.44 19.77 -5.67
C GLU A 6 0.32 20.70 -4.47
N ASN A 7 0.86 20.28 -3.33
CA ASN A 7 0.87 21.02 -2.08
C ASN A 7 -0.51 21.31 -1.45
N GLN A 8 -1.56 20.62 -1.89
CA GLN A 8 -2.87 20.67 -1.23
C GLN A 8 -3.08 19.44 -0.36
N ASN A 9 -3.80 19.63 0.75
CA ASN A 9 -4.26 18.51 1.57
C ASN A 9 -5.27 17.68 0.76
N SER A 10 -4.92 16.45 0.48
CA SER A 10 -5.78 15.50 -0.23
C SER A 10 -5.58 14.11 0.33
N THR A 11 -6.67 13.45 0.62
CA THR A 11 -6.67 12.04 1.03
C THR A 11 -6.38 11.10 -0.14
N LEU A 12 -6.55 11.60 -1.38
CA LEU A 12 -6.26 10.88 -2.62
C LEU A 12 -4.79 11.03 -3.07
N SER A 13 -4.03 11.94 -2.43
CA SER A 13 -2.59 12.12 -2.64
C SER A 13 -1.90 12.54 -1.32
N PRO A 14 -1.92 11.70 -0.28
CA PRO A 14 -1.54 12.05 1.09
C PRO A 14 -0.05 12.32 1.28
N LYS A 15 0.79 12.00 0.32
CA LYS A 15 2.26 12.21 0.37
C LYS A 15 2.66 13.67 0.62
N TYR A 16 1.83 14.62 0.20
CA TYR A 16 2.12 16.05 0.39
C TYR A 16 1.88 16.54 1.81
N THR A 17 1.02 15.87 2.55
CA THR A 17 0.69 16.17 3.95
C THR A 17 1.43 15.32 4.96
N CYS A 18 2.30 14.42 4.49
CA CYS A 18 3.11 13.53 5.29
C CYS A 18 4.59 13.64 4.86
N PRO A 19 5.37 14.59 5.38
CA PRO A 19 6.76 14.80 4.96
C PRO A 19 7.62 13.55 5.05
N ASN A 20 7.49 12.78 6.13
CA ASN A 20 8.22 11.52 6.30
C ASN A 20 7.90 10.46 5.23
N ALA A 21 6.71 10.50 4.62
CA ALA A 21 6.38 9.62 3.50
C ALA A 21 7.16 9.96 2.23
N ARG A 22 7.76 11.15 2.15
CA ARG A 22 8.62 11.61 1.06
C ARG A 22 10.10 11.39 1.35
N ASP A 23 10.47 11.16 2.60
CA ASP A 23 11.84 10.92 3.03
C ASP A 23 12.35 9.61 2.42
N HIS A 24 13.42 9.70 1.63
CA HIS A 24 14.04 8.54 0.99
C HIS A 24 14.55 7.51 1.99
N SER A 25 14.94 7.93 3.21
CA SER A 25 15.36 7.01 4.27
C SER A 25 14.25 6.11 4.77
N LEU A 26 12.99 6.55 4.63
CA LEU A 26 11.78 5.78 4.98
C LEU A 26 11.14 5.09 3.76
N LYS A 27 11.59 5.39 2.56
CA LYS A 27 11.21 4.73 1.31
C LYS A 27 12.24 3.68 0.89
N PHE A 28 12.47 2.72 1.74
CA PHE A 28 13.47 1.69 1.50
C PHE A 28 13.02 0.57 0.56
N GLY A 29 11.76 0.57 0.11
CA GLY A 29 11.23 -0.45 -0.80
C GLY A 29 11.97 -0.51 -2.14
N SER A 30 12.34 0.64 -2.70
CA SER A 30 13.14 0.67 -3.94
C SER A 30 14.52 0.03 -3.75
N ARG A 31 15.14 0.21 -2.58
CA ARG A 31 16.41 -0.42 -2.26
C ARG A 31 16.28 -1.93 -2.10
N LEU A 32 15.26 -2.39 -1.37
CA LEU A 32 14.98 -3.82 -1.21
C LEU A 32 14.70 -4.49 -2.56
N ALA A 33 13.92 -3.82 -3.42
CA ALA A 33 13.63 -4.28 -4.77
C ALA A 33 14.92 -4.38 -5.61
N GLN A 34 15.80 -3.38 -5.53
CA GLN A 34 17.08 -3.38 -6.24
C GLN A 34 18.02 -4.49 -5.72
N GLU A 35 18.11 -4.70 -4.40
CA GLU A 35 18.89 -5.79 -3.82
C GLU A 35 18.37 -7.16 -4.31
N TRP A 36 17.06 -7.36 -4.35
CA TRP A 36 16.43 -8.56 -4.90
C TRP A 36 16.69 -8.72 -6.40
N ARG A 37 16.61 -7.64 -7.16
CA ARG A 37 16.88 -7.62 -8.60
C ARG A 37 18.26 -8.20 -8.92
N GLN A 38 19.28 -7.82 -8.18
CA GLN A 38 20.64 -8.34 -8.35
C GLN A 38 20.72 -9.86 -8.12
N ILE A 39 19.86 -10.40 -7.28
CA ILE A 39 19.83 -11.82 -6.94
C ILE A 39 19.12 -12.62 -8.05
N TYR A 40 17.88 -12.26 -8.37
CA TYR A 40 17.09 -13.10 -9.28
C TYR A 40 17.49 -12.97 -10.75
N LEU A 41 18.06 -11.83 -11.16
CA LEU A 41 18.50 -11.63 -12.53
C LEU A 41 19.94 -12.07 -12.81
N ALA A 42 20.75 -12.39 -11.80
CA ALA A 42 22.16 -12.76 -12.02
C ALA A 42 22.33 -13.86 -13.09
N LYS A 43 21.60 -14.96 -12.95
CA LYS A 43 21.63 -16.08 -13.93
C LYS A 43 20.97 -15.72 -15.26
N THR A 44 19.99 -14.84 -15.26
CA THR A 44 19.30 -14.35 -16.45
C THR A 44 20.26 -13.53 -17.32
N VAL A 45 21.06 -12.65 -16.71
CA VAL A 45 22.12 -11.89 -17.40
C VAL A 45 23.12 -12.85 -18.06
N GLU A 46 23.64 -13.82 -17.31
CA GLU A 46 24.56 -14.82 -17.84
C GLU A 46 23.98 -15.63 -19.04
N ARG A 47 22.70 -15.96 -18.94
CA ARG A 47 21.99 -16.69 -19.99
C ARG A 47 21.81 -15.85 -21.25
N LEU A 48 21.34 -14.61 -21.10
CA LEU A 48 21.05 -13.71 -22.23
C LEU A 48 22.37 -13.21 -22.89
N GLN A 49 23.40 -12.97 -22.09
CA GLN A 49 24.69 -12.52 -22.59
C GLN A 49 25.28 -13.46 -23.69
N LYS A 50 24.99 -14.76 -23.62
CA LYS A 50 25.44 -15.74 -24.64
C LYS A 50 24.88 -15.50 -26.03
N HIS A 51 23.76 -14.76 -26.11
CA HIS A 51 23.06 -14.46 -27.36
C HIS A 51 23.31 -13.01 -27.85
N VAL A 52 24.01 -12.20 -27.08
CA VAL A 52 24.31 -10.80 -27.43
C VAL A 52 25.81 -10.64 -27.66
N LEU A 53 26.18 -10.35 -28.91
CA LEU A 53 27.58 -10.15 -29.31
C LEU A 53 27.90 -8.64 -29.34
N GLY A 54 29.08 -8.29 -28.84
CA GLY A 54 29.58 -6.91 -28.89
C GLY A 54 29.00 -5.93 -27.90
N LEU A 55 28.11 -6.39 -27.01
CA LEU A 55 27.54 -5.59 -25.94
C LEU A 55 27.59 -6.39 -24.62
N SER A 56 27.94 -5.73 -23.52
CA SER A 56 27.89 -6.31 -22.18
C SER A 56 26.54 -5.93 -21.53
N LEU A 57 25.77 -6.92 -21.14
CA LEU A 57 24.48 -6.73 -20.46
C LEU A 57 24.69 -6.55 -18.96
N ALA A 58 24.14 -5.48 -18.40
CA ALA A 58 23.99 -5.30 -16.96
C ALA A 58 22.63 -5.85 -16.47
N VAL A 59 22.48 -5.99 -15.17
CA VAL A 59 21.20 -6.39 -14.53
C VAL A 59 20.09 -5.38 -14.85
N GLU A 60 20.43 -4.10 -14.90
CA GLU A 60 19.51 -3.01 -15.22
C GLU A 60 19.00 -3.08 -16.66
N ASP A 61 19.84 -3.50 -17.62
CA ASP A 61 19.43 -3.70 -19.00
C ASP A 61 18.39 -4.83 -19.11
N VAL A 62 18.66 -5.94 -18.42
CA VAL A 62 17.73 -7.08 -18.38
C VAL A 62 16.43 -6.71 -17.69
N ALA A 63 16.48 -5.96 -16.59
CA ALA A 63 15.27 -5.44 -15.92
C ALA A 63 14.46 -4.49 -16.83
N ALA A 64 15.15 -3.65 -17.61
CA ALA A 64 14.52 -2.79 -18.61
C ALA A 64 13.83 -3.61 -19.71
N MET A 65 14.46 -4.71 -20.20
CA MET A 65 13.83 -5.62 -21.15
C MET A 65 12.55 -6.26 -20.61
N MET A 66 12.53 -6.64 -19.33
CA MET A 66 11.32 -7.14 -18.67
C MET A 66 10.22 -6.08 -18.62
N SER A 67 10.57 -4.84 -18.29
CA SER A 67 9.63 -3.72 -18.28
C SER A 67 9.09 -3.42 -19.68
N LEU A 68 9.93 -3.52 -20.72
CA LEU A 68 9.51 -3.33 -22.13
C LEU A 68 8.45 -4.34 -22.54
N CYS A 69 8.46 -5.56 -22.03
CA CYS A 69 7.35 -6.51 -22.26
C CYS A 69 5.99 -5.89 -21.94
N ALA A 70 5.86 -5.27 -20.76
CA ALA A 70 4.59 -4.66 -20.34
C ALA A 70 4.26 -3.39 -21.15
N PHE A 71 5.23 -2.50 -21.36
CA PHE A 71 5.02 -1.24 -22.07
C PHE A 71 4.66 -1.47 -23.55
N GLU A 72 5.40 -2.32 -24.24
CA GLU A 72 5.12 -2.61 -25.66
C GLU A 72 3.83 -3.38 -25.84
N THR A 73 3.52 -4.35 -24.95
CA THR A 73 2.23 -5.05 -25.01
C THR A 73 1.07 -4.09 -24.83
N THR A 74 1.19 -3.10 -23.94
CA THR A 74 0.16 -2.09 -23.73
C THR A 74 0.04 -1.13 -24.92
N GLY A 75 1.16 -0.70 -25.49
CA GLY A 75 1.18 0.28 -26.56
C GLY A 75 0.99 -0.30 -27.96
N LEU A 76 1.53 -1.49 -28.21
CA LEU A 76 1.60 -2.13 -29.53
C LEU A 76 0.75 -3.40 -29.65
N GLY A 77 0.22 -3.91 -28.53
CA GLY A 77 -0.54 -5.16 -28.47
C GLY A 77 0.32 -6.42 -28.32
N TYR A 78 1.63 -6.34 -28.45
CA TYR A 78 2.57 -7.45 -28.23
C TYR A 78 3.96 -6.92 -27.93
N SER A 79 4.83 -7.80 -27.41
CA SER A 79 6.27 -7.55 -27.26
C SER A 79 7.08 -8.83 -27.40
N ASP A 80 8.15 -8.78 -28.17
CA ASP A 80 9.09 -9.88 -28.26
C ASP A 80 9.92 -10.08 -27.01
N PHE A 81 10.06 -9.05 -26.19
CA PHE A 81 10.75 -9.14 -24.89
C PHE A 81 10.05 -10.12 -23.94
N CYS A 82 8.73 -10.29 -24.02
CA CYS A 82 7.98 -11.19 -23.16
C CYS A 82 8.46 -12.65 -23.23
N ARG A 83 8.94 -13.09 -24.41
CA ARG A 83 9.39 -14.46 -24.66
C ARG A 83 10.81 -14.76 -24.20
N LEU A 84 11.57 -13.74 -23.84
CA LEU A 84 12.97 -13.89 -23.41
C LEU A 84 13.12 -14.48 -22.02
N PHE A 85 12.05 -14.47 -21.22
CA PHE A 85 12.10 -14.77 -19.79
C PHE A 85 11.28 -16.00 -19.42
N THR A 86 11.82 -16.77 -18.46
CA THR A 86 11.15 -17.94 -17.91
C THR A 86 10.06 -17.52 -16.90
N LYS A 87 9.24 -18.49 -16.51
CA LYS A 87 8.22 -18.27 -15.48
C LYS A 87 8.83 -17.85 -14.15
N GLU A 88 9.92 -18.47 -13.75
CA GLU A 88 10.63 -18.18 -12.49
C GLU A 88 11.21 -16.76 -12.50
N GLU A 89 11.72 -16.30 -13.64
CA GLU A 89 12.22 -14.94 -13.82
C GLU A 89 11.07 -13.93 -13.72
N TRP A 90 9.89 -14.23 -14.28
CA TRP A 90 8.68 -13.41 -14.11
C TRP A 90 8.16 -13.41 -12.67
N GLU A 91 8.24 -14.52 -11.95
CA GLU A 91 7.90 -14.59 -10.52
C GLU A 91 8.85 -13.70 -9.68
N GLY A 92 10.15 -13.68 -10.05
CA GLY A 92 11.14 -12.77 -9.47
C GLY A 92 10.80 -11.29 -9.72
N TYR A 93 10.37 -10.96 -10.93
CA TYR A 93 9.95 -9.63 -11.33
C TYR A 93 8.69 -9.17 -10.57
N GLU A 94 7.66 -10.03 -10.47
CA GLU A 94 6.48 -9.75 -9.63
C GLU A 94 6.88 -9.46 -8.18
N TYR A 95 7.78 -10.27 -7.62
CA TYR A 95 8.23 -10.13 -6.26
C TYR A 95 9.01 -8.83 -6.00
N GLU A 96 9.73 -8.34 -7.00
CA GLU A 96 10.40 -7.03 -6.95
C GLU A 96 9.41 -5.90 -6.71
N TYR A 97 8.28 -5.91 -7.44
CA TYR A 97 7.20 -4.95 -7.23
C TYR A 97 6.52 -5.11 -5.88
N ASP A 98 6.30 -6.35 -5.43
CA ASP A 98 5.72 -6.63 -4.11
C ASP A 98 6.59 -6.04 -2.99
N LEU A 99 7.92 -6.23 -3.06
CA LEU A 99 8.88 -5.63 -2.13
C LEU A 99 8.80 -4.10 -2.13
N ALA A 100 8.84 -3.50 -3.32
CA ALA A 100 8.79 -2.05 -3.46
C ALA A 100 7.50 -1.47 -2.87
N PHE A 101 6.35 -2.03 -3.22
CA PHE A 101 5.05 -1.54 -2.76
C PHE A 101 4.83 -1.76 -1.27
N GLN A 102 5.09 -2.98 -0.78
CA GLN A 102 4.89 -3.31 0.63
C GLN A 102 5.77 -2.46 1.56
N ALA A 103 7.01 -2.21 1.14
CA ALA A 103 7.95 -1.44 1.93
C ALA A 103 7.86 0.09 1.73
N ASN A 104 7.21 0.57 0.67
CA ASN A 104 6.98 2.01 0.49
C ASN A 104 5.58 2.45 0.91
N HIS A 105 4.56 1.58 0.82
CA HIS A 105 3.15 1.97 0.96
C HIS A 105 2.32 1.00 1.79
N GLY A 106 2.84 -0.19 2.10
CA GLY A 106 2.16 -1.24 2.84
C GLY A 106 2.63 -1.39 4.29
N PHE A 107 2.35 -2.56 4.87
CA PHE A 107 2.62 -2.85 6.27
C PHE A 107 4.11 -2.82 6.66
N MET A 108 5.02 -2.91 5.70
CA MET A 108 6.45 -2.77 5.95
C MET A 108 6.88 -1.30 6.08
N ASN A 109 6.02 -0.33 5.73
CA ASN A 109 6.33 1.09 5.85
C ASN A 109 5.68 1.72 7.09
N PRO A 110 6.46 2.40 7.92
CA PRO A 110 5.96 3.00 9.15
C PRO A 110 4.96 4.15 8.95
N THR A 111 4.99 4.82 7.79
CA THR A 111 4.08 5.93 7.50
C THR A 111 2.81 5.49 6.77
N ALA A 112 2.70 4.22 6.36
CA ALA A 112 1.62 3.78 5.49
C ALA A 112 0.22 3.95 6.12
N LYS A 113 0.05 3.58 7.38
CA LYS A 113 -1.22 3.80 8.10
C LYS A 113 -1.59 5.28 8.16
N ALA A 114 -0.60 6.14 8.41
CA ALA A 114 -0.80 7.59 8.46
C ALA A 114 -1.20 8.16 7.10
N GLN A 115 -0.65 7.65 6.01
CA GLN A 115 -1.04 8.06 4.67
C GLN A 115 -2.49 7.68 4.33
N GLY A 116 -2.94 6.49 4.76
CA GLY A 116 -4.29 5.99 4.46
C GLY A 116 -5.38 6.54 5.39
N ILE A 117 -5.05 6.98 6.61
CA ILE A 117 -6.04 7.31 7.65
C ILE A 117 -6.96 8.47 7.29
N GLY A 118 -6.48 9.45 6.54
CA GLY A 118 -7.30 10.57 6.11
C GLY A 118 -8.50 10.11 5.29
N TRP A 119 -8.28 9.24 4.33
CA TRP A 119 -9.36 8.65 3.53
C TRP A 119 -10.30 7.78 4.38
N VAL A 120 -9.77 7.00 5.32
CA VAL A 120 -10.60 6.20 6.25
C VAL A 120 -11.53 7.09 7.08
N ASN A 121 -11.07 8.25 7.50
CA ASN A 121 -11.90 9.23 8.21
C ASN A 121 -13.00 9.82 7.30
N GLU A 122 -12.69 10.16 6.05
CA GLU A 122 -13.69 10.61 5.07
C GLU A 122 -14.71 9.50 4.77
N PHE A 123 -14.26 8.28 4.64
CA PHE A 123 -15.14 7.12 4.51
C PHE A 123 -16.10 6.99 5.71
N LEU A 124 -15.59 7.14 6.95
CA LEU A 124 -16.43 7.11 8.16
C LEU A 124 -17.48 8.21 8.16
N VAL A 125 -17.14 9.43 7.75
CA VAL A 125 -18.07 10.54 7.62
C VAL A 125 -19.20 10.21 6.63
N ARG A 126 -18.86 9.68 5.46
CA ARG A 126 -19.83 9.23 4.44
C ARG A 126 -20.71 8.08 4.98
N LEU A 127 -20.11 7.13 5.68
CA LEU A 127 -20.79 5.95 6.23
C LEU A 127 -21.79 6.33 7.33
N THR A 128 -21.42 7.27 8.20
CA THR A 128 -22.24 7.72 9.35
C THR A 128 -23.14 8.91 9.02
N LYS A 129 -22.96 9.51 7.84
CA LYS A 129 -23.58 10.77 7.42
C LYS A 129 -23.35 11.91 8.43
N SER A 130 -22.26 11.87 9.16
CA SER A 130 -21.92 12.81 10.21
C SER A 130 -21.02 13.91 9.64
N THR A 131 -21.44 15.17 9.81
CA THR A 131 -20.64 16.34 9.45
C THR A 131 -19.80 16.87 10.62
N GLN A 132 -19.73 16.11 11.73
CA GLN A 132 -18.93 16.51 12.89
C GLN A 132 -17.44 16.61 12.50
N PRO A 133 -16.77 17.70 12.88
CA PRO A 133 -15.35 17.85 12.59
C PRO A 133 -14.56 16.70 13.18
N ASN A 134 -13.68 16.12 12.36
CA ASN A 134 -12.73 15.14 12.88
C ASN A 134 -11.78 15.83 13.86
N LYS A 135 -11.67 15.30 15.07
CA LYS A 135 -10.75 15.80 16.11
C LYS A 135 -9.28 15.48 15.84
N TYR A 136 -9.02 14.61 14.87
CA TYR A 136 -7.67 14.17 14.54
C TYR A 136 -7.12 14.98 13.36
N ILE A 137 -5.84 15.36 13.46
CA ILE A 137 -5.08 15.94 12.36
C ILE A 137 -4.67 14.79 11.43
N THR A 138 -4.99 14.92 10.14
CA THR A 138 -4.67 13.93 9.10
C THR A 138 -4.47 14.65 7.76
N SER A 139 -4.39 13.89 6.65
CA SER A 139 -4.36 14.43 5.29
C SER A 139 -5.68 15.05 4.81
N GLN A 140 -6.72 15.05 5.63
CA GLN A 140 -8.01 15.60 5.26
C GLN A 140 -7.96 17.12 5.04
N ASN A 141 -8.67 17.59 4.03
CA ASN A 141 -8.96 19.03 3.87
C ASN A 141 -10.28 19.36 4.56
N THR A 142 -10.21 19.72 5.84
CA THR A 142 -11.40 19.95 6.66
C THR A 142 -12.28 21.10 6.15
N THR A 143 -11.70 22.10 5.45
CA THR A 143 -12.47 23.18 4.83
C THR A 143 -13.35 22.65 3.70
N LEU A 144 -12.83 21.76 2.85
CA LEU A 144 -13.61 21.12 1.78
C LEU A 144 -14.61 20.14 2.35
N ASN A 145 -14.23 19.37 3.36
CA ASN A 145 -15.10 18.33 3.96
C ASN A 145 -16.31 18.91 4.72
N GLN A 146 -16.24 20.18 5.15
CA GLN A 146 -17.37 20.90 5.75
C GLN A 146 -18.33 21.50 4.72
N ASN A 147 -17.95 21.55 3.46
CA ASN A 147 -18.78 22.10 2.40
C ASN A 147 -19.56 20.98 1.70
N ALA A 148 -20.88 20.91 1.94
CA ALA A 148 -21.76 19.90 1.39
C ALA A 148 -21.80 19.83 -0.15
N THR A 149 -21.41 20.92 -0.85
CA THR A 149 -21.29 20.88 -2.31
C THR A 149 -20.08 20.08 -2.76
N TYR A 150 -18.95 20.17 -2.03
CA TYR A 150 -17.73 19.45 -2.37
C TYR A 150 -17.66 18.07 -1.72
N PHE A 151 -18.26 17.92 -0.55
CA PHE A 151 -18.26 16.69 0.21
C PHE A 151 -19.67 16.30 0.67
N PRO A 152 -20.57 15.90 -0.25
CA PRO A 152 -21.90 15.45 0.10
C PRO A 152 -21.85 14.12 0.86
N VAL A 153 -22.67 13.96 1.90
CA VAL A 153 -22.71 12.77 2.78
C VAL A 153 -23.97 11.91 2.63
N ASP A 154 -24.85 12.26 1.71
CA ASP A 154 -26.15 11.62 1.49
C ASP A 154 -26.28 10.90 0.14
N GLN A 155 -25.16 10.69 -0.54
CA GLN A 155 -25.14 10.02 -1.85
C GLN A 155 -25.25 8.50 -1.71
N PRO A 156 -25.93 7.81 -2.64
CA PRO A 156 -26.00 6.36 -2.66
C PRO A 156 -24.70 5.71 -3.16
N LEU A 157 -23.84 6.47 -3.88
CA LEU A 157 -22.58 6.02 -4.45
C LEU A 157 -21.52 7.11 -4.33
N TYR A 158 -20.33 6.72 -3.91
CA TYR A 158 -19.14 7.56 -3.90
C TYR A 158 -18.07 6.90 -4.76
N VAL A 159 -17.41 7.67 -5.60
CA VAL A 159 -16.31 7.20 -6.46
C VAL A 159 -15.14 8.16 -6.31
N ASP A 160 -14.03 7.64 -5.84
CA ASP A 160 -12.78 8.36 -5.69
C ASP A 160 -11.75 7.77 -6.66
N PHE A 161 -11.06 8.63 -7.42
CA PHE A 161 -9.96 8.23 -8.29
C PHE A 161 -8.64 8.57 -7.63
N THR A 162 -7.75 7.58 -7.55
CA THR A 162 -6.47 7.73 -6.85
C THR A 162 -5.41 6.81 -7.45
N HIS A 163 -4.32 6.60 -6.74
CA HIS A 163 -3.18 5.77 -7.15
C HIS A 163 -3.16 4.43 -6.39
N ASP A 164 -2.49 3.45 -6.97
CA ASP A 164 -2.18 2.14 -6.40
C ASP A 164 -1.53 2.22 -5.00
N ALA A 165 -0.57 3.14 -4.85
CA ALA A 165 0.09 3.45 -3.58
C ALA A 165 -0.90 3.87 -2.48
N VAL A 166 -1.91 4.67 -2.83
CA VAL A 166 -2.92 5.15 -1.88
C VAL A 166 -3.88 4.03 -1.50
N ILE A 167 -4.31 3.19 -2.46
CA ILE A 167 -5.12 2.01 -2.16
C ILE A 167 -4.38 1.10 -1.17
N THR A 168 -3.09 0.85 -1.40
CA THR A 168 -2.26 0.04 -0.49
C THR A 168 -2.17 0.66 0.92
N ALA A 169 -1.99 1.97 1.01
CA ALA A 169 -1.96 2.70 2.29
C ALA A 169 -3.32 2.66 3.01
N VAL A 170 -4.43 2.78 2.28
CA VAL A 170 -5.79 2.67 2.83
C VAL A 170 -6.06 1.27 3.37
N LEU A 171 -5.70 0.21 2.64
CA LEU A 171 -5.79 -1.16 3.12
C LEU A 171 -4.97 -1.38 4.41
N THR A 172 -3.80 -0.74 4.48
CA THR A 172 -2.94 -0.77 5.67
C THR A 172 -3.57 -0.01 6.83
N ALA A 173 -4.20 1.13 6.59
CA ALA A 173 -4.91 1.92 7.60
C ALA A 173 -6.17 1.20 8.13
N PHE A 174 -6.90 0.48 7.29
CA PHE A 174 -7.95 -0.45 7.70
C PHE A 174 -7.45 -1.67 8.48
N ASN A 175 -6.14 -1.84 8.56
CA ASN A 175 -5.49 -2.94 9.24
C ASN A 175 -5.81 -4.35 8.67
N PHE A 176 -5.84 -4.49 7.34
CA PHE A 176 -5.99 -5.79 6.67
C PHE A 176 -4.72 -6.65 6.85
N THR A 177 -4.52 -7.16 8.05
CA THR A 177 -3.32 -7.90 8.46
C THR A 177 -3.07 -9.19 7.66
N GLN A 178 -4.09 -9.71 6.96
CA GLN A 178 -3.92 -10.81 6.01
C GLN A 178 -3.03 -10.43 4.80
N LEU A 179 -2.79 -9.14 4.57
CA LEU A 179 -1.87 -8.62 3.56
C LEU A 179 -0.52 -8.15 4.16
N ALA A 180 -0.30 -8.39 5.46
CA ALA A 180 0.85 -7.89 6.20
C ALA A 180 2.03 -8.88 6.20
N ASP A 181 2.27 -9.55 5.09
CA ASP A 181 3.41 -10.45 4.98
C ASP A 181 4.73 -9.67 5.05
N TRP A 182 5.67 -10.21 5.80
CA TRP A 182 7.05 -9.75 5.72
C TRP A 182 7.72 -10.33 4.47
N LEU A 183 8.24 -9.48 3.62
CA LEU A 183 8.89 -9.88 2.38
C LEU A 183 10.42 -9.78 2.53
N PRO A 184 11.13 -10.91 2.63
CA PRO A 184 12.60 -10.90 2.62
C PRO A 184 13.11 -10.45 1.24
N HIS A 185 14.20 -9.65 1.22
CA HIS A 185 14.80 -9.17 -0.03
C HIS A 185 15.87 -10.10 -0.59
N ASP A 186 16.26 -11.11 0.19
CA ASP A 186 17.33 -12.07 -0.16
C ASP A 186 16.80 -13.40 -0.72
N ARG A 187 15.50 -13.63 -0.67
CA ARG A 187 14.83 -14.81 -1.21
C ARG A 187 13.38 -14.57 -1.50
N LEU A 188 12.84 -15.30 -2.44
CA LEU A 188 11.40 -15.26 -2.77
C LEU A 188 10.56 -15.88 -1.65
N ASN A 189 9.55 -15.14 -1.17
CA ASN A 189 8.48 -15.72 -0.37
C ASN A 189 7.34 -16.16 -1.29
N ALA A 190 7.31 -17.45 -1.65
CA ALA A 190 6.31 -18.00 -2.56
C ALA A 190 4.89 -17.99 -1.96
N GLU A 191 4.80 -18.10 -0.63
CA GLU A 191 3.54 -18.19 0.11
C GLU A 191 2.95 -16.81 0.49
N ARG A 192 3.54 -15.71 0.02
CA ARG A 192 3.04 -14.37 0.30
C ARG A 192 1.62 -14.17 -0.22
N ARG A 193 0.80 -13.52 0.57
CA ARG A 193 -0.58 -13.16 0.22
C ARG A 193 -0.66 -11.79 -0.46
N TYR A 194 0.24 -10.87 -0.08
CA TYR A 194 0.37 -9.61 -0.78
C TYR A 194 1.08 -9.82 -2.12
N ARG A 195 0.35 -9.53 -3.20
CA ARG A 195 0.88 -9.46 -4.56
C ARG A 195 0.36 -8.18 -5.20
N ALA A 196 1.24 -7.26 -5.56
CA ALA A 196 0.87 -5.99 -6.17
C ALA A 196 -0.01 -6.20 -7.42
N SER A 197 0.33 -7.22 -8.23
CA SER A 197 -0.43 -7.62 -9.41
C SER A 197 -1.89 -8.03 -9.14
N ARG A 198 -2.22 -8.42 -7.90
CA ARG A 198 -3.57 -8.81 -7.50
C ARG A 198 -4.27 -7.76 -6.65
N VAL A 199 -3.51 -6.97 -5.88
CA VAL A 199 -4.06 -5.95 -4.98
C VAL A 199 -4.32 -4.65 -5.74
N THR A 200 -3.33 -4.20 -6.51
CA THR A 200 -3.39 -2.93 -7.25
C THR A 200 -2.96 -3.08 -8.71
N PRO A 201 -3.59 -3.97 -9.49
CA PRO A 201 -3.34 -4.04 -10.93
C PRO A 201 -3.78 -2.76 -11.63
N LEU A 202 -3.49 -2.63 -12.93
CA LEU A 202 -4.08 -1.55 -13.75
C LEU A 202 -5.61 -1.57 -13.60
N ALA A 203 -6.19 -0.40 -13.35
CA ALA A 203 -7.61 -0.22 -12.99
C ALA A 203 -8.03 -0.99 -11.72
N GLY A 204 -7.10 -1.24 -10.81
CA GLY A 204 -7.37 -1.84 -9.49
C GLY A 204 -8.37 -1.00 -8.70
N ARG A 205 -9.25 -1.66 -7.95
CA ARG A 205 -10.33 -0.98 -7.21
C ARG A 205 -10.58 -1.59 -5.85
N LEU A 206 -10.70 -0.72 -4.87
CA LEU A 206 -11.21 -1.02 -3.54
C LEU A 206 -12.70 -0.65 -3.51
N VAL A 207 -13.56 -1.62 -3.26
CA VAL A 207 -15.00 -1.42 -3.17
C VAL A 207 -15.47 -1.76 -1.76
N ILE A 208 -16.20 -0.85 -1.14
CA ILE A 208 -16.81 -1.07 0.17
C ILE A 208 -18.33 -0.96 0.00
N GLU A 209 -19.03 -2.04 0.28
CA GLU A 209 -20.45 -2.17 0.10
C GLU A 209 -21.16 -2.17 1.46
N GLN A 210 -22.20 -1.35 1.59
CA GLN A 210 -23.15 -1.46 2.69
C GLN A 210 -24.31 -2.32 2.23
N ILE A 211 -24.59 -3.40 2.95
CA ILE A 211 -25.59 -4.39 2.61
C ILE A 211 -26.69 -4.37 3.69
N ALA A 212 -27.94 -4.32 3.26
CA ALA A 212 -29.12 -4.41 4.13
C ALA A 212 -29.69 -5.83 4.09
N CYS A 213 -29.86 -6.44 5.26
CA CYS A 213 -30.54 -7.72 5.45
C CYS A 213 -31.65 -7.54 6.50
N GLY A 214 -32.86 -7.21 6.05
CA GLY A 214 -33.94 -6.79 6.95
C GLY A 214 -33.54 -5.53 7.74
N PRO A 215 -33.62 -5.54 9.08
CA PRO A 215 -33.22 -4.41 9.91
C PRO A 215 -31.69 -4.28 10.06
N GLU A 216 -30.95 -5.32 9.80
CA GLU A 216 -29.50 -5.36 9.99
C GLU A 216 -28.75 -4.72 8.83
N ARG A 217 -27.61 -4.15 9.14
CA ARG A 217 -26.69 -3.54 8.16
C ARG A 217 -25.32 -4.17 8.31
N PHE A 218 -24.73 -4.50 7.17
CA PHE A 218 -23.42 -5.12 7.07
C PHE A 218 -22.49 -4.34 6.15
N ILE A 219 -21.20 -4.52 6.35
CA ILE A 219 -20.14 -4.06 5.46
C ILE A 219 -19.48 -5.27 4.81
N ARG A 220 -19.22 -5.14 3.51
CA ARG A 220 -18.35 -6.05 2.75
C ARG A 220 -17.29 -5.24 2.03
N VAL A 221 -16.05 -5.71 2.10
CA VAL A 221 -14.92 -5.10 1.39
C VAL A 221 -14.48 -6.02 0.28
N LYS A 222 -14.26 -5.45 -0.90
CA LYS A 222 -13.72 -6.18 -2.06
C LYS A 222 -12.49 -5.46 -2.57
N ILE A 223 -11.50 -6.21 -2.95
CA ILE A 223 -10.36 -5.75 -3.72
C ILE A 223 -10.46 -6.36 -5.11
N ASN A 224 -10.59 -5.51 -6.12
CA ASN A 224 -10.97 -5.92 -7.46
C ASN A 224 -12.32 -6.69 -7.41
N ASP A 225 -12.35 -7.94 -7.81
CA ASP A 225 -13.55 -8.77 -7.77
C ASP A 225 -13.59 -9.75 -6.58
N ALA A 226 -12.50 -9.82 -5.80
CA ALA A 226 -12.39 -10.73 -4.67
C ALA A 226 -12.90 -10.09 -3.37
N VAL A 227 -13.68 -10.82 -2.60
CA VAL A 227 -14.05 -10.43 -1.22
C VAL A 227 -12.80 -10.48 -0.35
N LEU A 228 -12.50 -9.36 0.32
CA LEU A 228 -11.46 -9.27 1.32
C LEU A 228 -12.10 -9.44 2.70
N PRO A 229 -11.99 -10.62 3.34
CA PRO A 229 -12.74 -10.91 4.55
C PRO A 229 -12.38 -9.97 5.69
N LEU A 230 -13.39 -9.40 6.31
CA LEU A 230 -13.24 -8.64 7.55
C LEU A 230 -13.06 -9.62 8.71
N ASN A 231 -12.19 -9.28 9.65
CA ASN A 231 -11.82 -10.16 10.75
C ASN A 231 -11.60 -9.38 12.06
N ARG A 232 -11.05 -10.02 13.06
CA ARG A 232 -10.81 -9.42 14.39
C ARG A 232 -9.93 -8.16 14.33
N ALA A 233 -9.07 -8.03 13.32
CA ALA A 233 -8.25 -6.83 13.15
C ALA A 233 -9.07 -5.59 12.75
N GLN A 234 -10.29 -5.77 12.27
CA GLN A 234 -11.29 -4.74 12.00
C GLN A 234 -12.47 -4.78 12.99
N GLY A 235 -12.31 -5.45 14.13
CA GLY A 235 -13.37 -5.59 15.13
C GLY A 235 -14.49 -6.58 14.75
N CYS A 236 -14.30 -7.36 13.70
CA CYS A 236 -15.30 -8.26 13.14
C CYS A 236 -15.04 -9.71 13.56
N PRO A 237 -16.07 -10.48 13.97
CA PRO A 237 -15.93 -11.92 14.07
C PRO A 237 -15.69 -12.51 12.66
N PRO A 238 -14.85 -13.56 12.54
CA PRO A 238 -14.69 -14.25 11.27
C PRO A 238 -16.03 -14.81 10.77
N ARG A 239 -16.30 -14.63 9.46
CA ARG A 239 -17.48 -15.17 8.77
C ARG A 239 -17.07 -15.65 7.39
N ASP A 240 -17.67 -16.74 6.94
CA ASP A 240 -17.37 -17.35 5.62
C ASP A 240 -17.78 -16.44 4.46
N ASP A 241 -18.83 -15.60 4.66
CA ASP A 241 -19.31 -14.62 3.68
C ASP A 241 -18.48 -13.32 3.64
N GLY A 242 -17.51 -13.17 4.56
CA GLY A 242 -16.66 -12.00 4.68
C GLY A 242 -17.36 -10.73 5.19
N LEU A 243 -18.63 -10.82 5.61
CA LEU A 243 -19.39 -9.69 6.11
C LEU A 243 -19.02 -9.33 7.55
N CYS A 244 -19.24 -8.06 7.89
CA CYS A 244 -19.20 -7.57 9.25
C CYS A 244 -20.41 -6.69 9.55
N SER A 245 -20.94 -6.76 10.77
CA SER A 245 -21.95 -5.80 11.21
C SER A 245 -21.41 -4.37 11.07
N LEU A 246 -22.20 -3.50 10.48
CA LEU A 246 -21.88 -2.08 10.28
C LEU A 246 -21.45 -1.41 11.58
N GLU A 247 -22.21 -1.62 12.66
CA GLU A 247 -21.95 -0.98 13.96
C GLU A 247 -20.59 -1.43 14.53
N ARG A 248 -20.29 -2.73 14.49
CA ARG A 248 -18.99 -3.25 14.98
C ARG A 248 -17.81 -2.68 14.21
N PHE A 249 -17.93 -2.64 12.88
CA PHE A 249 -16.89 -2.12 12.00
C PHE A 249 -16.67 -0.61 12.24
N LYS A 250 -17.75 0.16 12.29
CA LYS A 250 -17.74 1.59 12.60
C LYS A 250 -17.09 1.86 13.96
N ASP A 251 -17.58 1.22 15.02
CA ASP A 251 -17.06 1.38 16.38
C ASP A 251 -15.57 1.05 16.50
N HIS A 252 -15.12 0.04 15.76
CA HIS A 252 -13.70 -0.31 15.74
C HIS A 252 -12.87 0.78 15.07
N LEU A 253 -13.28 1.26 13.90
CA LEU A 253 -12.56 2.31 13.18
C LEU A 253 -12.49 3.61 14.00
N GLU A 254 -13.61 4.04 14.61
CA GLU A 254 -13.68 5.24 15.44
C GLU A 254 -12.71 5.19 16.63
N ARG A 255 -12.59 4.02 17.26
CA ARG A 255 -11.75 3.85 18.45
C ARG A 255 -10.28 3.60 18.16
N HIS A 256 -9.96 2.97 17.03
CA HIS A 256 -8.62 2.40 16.82
C HIS A 256 -7.87 2.99 15.64
N ALA A 257 -8.55 3.30 14.51
CA ALA A 257 -7.86 3.63 13.29
C ALA A 257 -6.92 4.84 13.42
N ASN A 258 -7.40 5.96 13.97
CA ASN A 258 -6.58 7.16 14.16
C ASN A 258 -5.47 6.96 15.20
N ARG A 259 -5.77 6.24 16.29
CA ARG A 259 -4.78 5.92 17.31
C ARG A 259 -3.65 5.06 16.74
N ASP A 260 -4.00 4.05 15.95
CA ASP A 260 -3.05 3.10 15.39
C ASP A 260 -2.26 3.69 14.21
N ALA A 261 -2.75 4.75 13.59
CA ALA A 261 -2.08 5.48 12.51
C ALA A 261 -1.00 6.44 13.03
N HIS A 262 -1.14 6.96 14.26
CA HIS A 262 -0.20 7.92 14.86
C HIS A 262 0.21 9.05 13.91
N PHE A 263 -0.74 9.68 13.19
CA PHE A 263 -0.46 10.54 12.04
C PHE A 263 0.61 11.59 12.29
N SER A 264 0.48 12.37 13.38
CA SER A 264 1.43 13.44 13.67
C SER A 264 2.85 12.91 13.90
N LEU A 265 2.98 11.80 14.63
CA LEU A 265 4.27 11.18 14.92
C LEU A 265 4.87 10.53 13.66
N ALA A 266 4.09 9.77 12.92
CA ALA A 266 4.53 9.09 11.72
C ALA A 266 4.93 10.07 10.60
N CYS A 267 4.17 11.18 10.44
CA CYS A 267 4.37 12.12 9.33
C CYS A 267 5.34 13.25 9.65
N TYR A 268 5.49 13.62 10.93
CA TYR A 268 6.26 14.80 11.35
C TYR A 268 7.28 14.53 12.45
N GLY A 269 7.37 13.30 12.98
CA GLY A 269 8.36 12.92 13.99
C GLY A 269 9.80 13.15 13.50
N THR A 270 10.65 13.68 14.39
CA THR A 270 11.95 14.26 14.03
C THR A 270 13.00 13.21 13.63
N ASN A 271 12.88 11.98 14.07
CA ASN A 271 13.89 10.93 13.84
C ASN A 271 13.40 9.77 12.95
N GLY A 272 12.20 9.86 12.38
CA GLY A 272 11.62 8.75 11.60
C GLY A 272 11.51 7.43 12.38
N THR A 273 12.02 7.38 13.61
CA THR A 273 12.05 6.22 14.49
C THR A 273 11.15 6.36 15.72
N ASP A 274 10.62 7.57 15.98
CA ASP A 274 9.82 7.85 17.17
C ASP A 274 8.56 6.97 17.24
N PHE A 275 8.01 6.57 16.09
CA PHE A 275 6.89 5.64 16.00
C PHE A 275 7.30 4.16 16.06
N LEU A 276 8.61 3.85 16.03
CA LEU A 276 9.13 2.48 16.15
C LEU A 276 9.17 2.01 17.62
N VAL A 277 9.07 2.93 18.55
CA VAL A 277 9.30 2.68 19.98
C VAL A 277 7.98 2.51 20.74
N THR A 278 6.85 2.89 20.20
CA THR A 278 5.60 3.12 20.95
C THR A 278 4.57 1.99 20.89
N GLY A 279 4.97 0.73 20.85
CA GLY A 279 3.98 -0.34 21.05
C GLY A 279 4.48 -1.74 20.72
N PRO A 280 3.83 -2.78 21.25
CA PRO A 280 4.18 -4.15 20.92
C PRO A 280 3.96 -4.41 19.43
N VAL A 281 5.01 -4.82 18.74
CA VAL A 281 4.94 -5.27 17.36
C VAL A 281 4.08 -6.52 17.32
N ARG A 282 2.89 -6.42 16.72
CA ARG A 282 2.03 -7.59 16.49
C ARG A 282 2.53 -8.35 15.25
N SER A 283 2.41 -9.67 15.29
CA SER A 283 2.74 -10.54 14.16
C SER A 283 2.11 -10.02 12.85
N GLY A 284 2.90 -9.88 11.80
CA GLY A 284 2.47 -9.34 10.50
C GLY A 284 2.54 -7.82 10.37
N THR A 285 2.93 -7.08 11.41
CA THR A 285 3.22 -5.65 11.34
C THR A 285 4.73 -5.41 11.27
N PHE A 286 5.07 -4.20 10.85
CA PHE A 286 6.41 -3.66 10.82
C PHE A 286 7.29 -4.11 12.02
N ARG A 287 8.50 -4.60 11.74
CA ARG A 287 9.48 -5.00 12.75
C ARG A 287 10.60 -3.96 12.82
N PRO A 288 10.58 -3.07 13.82
CA PRO A 288 11.54 -1.97 13.95
C PRO A 288 13.01 -2.44 14.02
N ASP A 289 13.25 -3.50 14.76
CA ASP A 289 14.56 -4.10 15.00
C ASP A 289 15.30 -4.50 13.71
N GLN A 290 14.59 -4.99 12.72
CA GLN A 290 15.20 -5.40 11.44
C GLN A 290 15.61 -4.22 10.56
N ILE A 291 15.00 -3.05 10.74
CA ILE A 291 15.33 -1.84 9.99
C ILE A 291 16.40 -1.03 10.70
N LEU A 292 16.35 -0.96 12.03
CA LEU A 292 17.37 -0.28 12.84
C LEU A 292 18.74 -0.95 12.69
N ALA A 293 18.80 -2.30 12.70
CA ALA A 293 20.04 -3.04 12.51
C ALA A 293 20.72 -2.77 11.14
N LYS A 294 19.90 -2.45 10.09
CA LYS A 294 20.46 -2.09 8.77
C LYS A 294 20.86 -0.62 8.66
N ARG A 295 20.29 0.30 9.48
CA ARG A 295 20.71 1.71 9.49
C ARG A 295 22.10 1.90 10.10
N THR A 296 22.43 1.15 11.15
CA THR A 296 23.77 1.19 11.77
C THR A 296 24.86 0.72 10.81
N ASN A 297 24.56 -0.24 9.94
CA ASN A 297 25.52 -0.72 8.93
C ASN A 297 25.65 0.20 7.69
N MET A 298 24.79 1.19 7.51
CA MET A 298 24.87 2.16 6.41
C MET A 298 25.68 3.42 6.76
N SER A 299 25.75 3.79 8.05
CA SER A 299 26.59 4.92 8.50
C SER A 299 28.10 4.59 8.44
N ASP A 300 28.47 3.31 8.54
CA ASP A 300 29.86 2.86 8.54
C ASP A 300 30.42 2.60 7.13
N SER A 301 29.56 2.62 6.07
CA SER A 301 30.00 2.44 4.67
C SER A 301 30.11 3.74 3.87
N ALA A 302 29.88 4.90 4.50
CA ALA A 302 29.95 6.25 3.89
C ALA A 302 31.02 7.13 4.56
N ALA A 303 32.04 6.53 5.20
CA ALA A 303 33.22 7.21 5.70
C ALA A 303 34.45 6.87 4.86
#